data_65bc2b22ddaedb5ba453dbf48a1dda0b
#
_entry.id   65bc2b22ddaedb5ba453dbf48a1dda0b
#
_cell.length_a   1.000
_cell.length_b   1.000
_cell.length_c   1.000
_cell.angle_alpha   90.00
_cell.angle_beta   90.00
_cell.angle_gamma   90.00
#
_symmetry.space_group_name_H-M   'P 1'
#
loop_
_entity.id
_entity.type
_entity.pdbx_description
1 polymer ?
#
loop_
_entity_poly.entity_id
_entity_poly.type
_entity_poly.pdbx_seq_one_letter_code
_entity_poly.pdbx_strand_id
1 'polypeptide(L)' 'MATVRLTPTEIQVDQVIYIYESAGQADAFEACVAALDVAHCVLDHPPQGTRAVVDGAA' A
#
# COMPACT_ATOMS: atom_id res chain seq x y z
N MET A 1 0.05 0.28 -13.01
CA MET A 1 -0.14 -0.26 -11.65
C MET A 1 -1.23 0.54 -10.97
N ALA A 2 -2.23 -0.14 -10.46
CA ALA A 2 -3.37 0.53 -9.85
C ALA A 2 -3.15 0.68 -8.33
N THR A 3 -3.22 1.91 -7.86
CA THR A 3 -3.03 2.22 -6.45
C THR A 3 -4.30 2.88 -5.94
N VAL A 4 -4.88 2.32 -4.88
CA VAL A 4 -6.11 2.83 -4.29
C VAL A 4 -5.87 3.10 -2.80
N ARG A 5 -6.22 4.30 -2.36
CA ARG A 5 -6.14 4.64 -0.94
C ARG A 5 -7.45 4.23 -0.27
N LEU A 6 -7.39 3.17 0.52
CA LEU A 6 -8.60 2.63 1.17
C LEU A 6 -8.97 3.41 2.42
N THR A 7 -7.99 3.62 3.30
CA THR A 7 -8.15 4.39 4.52
C THR A 7 -6.91 5.25 4.68
N PRO A 8 -6.86 6.17 5.66
CA PRO A 8 -5.66 6.98 5.86
C PRO A 8 -4.38 6.17 6.05
N THR A 9 -4.49 4.91 6.51
CA THR A 9 -3.32 4.07 6.76
C THR A 9 -3.23 2.85 5.87
N GLU A 10 -4.15 2.67 4.91
CA GLU A 10 -4.18 1.47 4.08
C GLU A 10 -4.17 1.82 2.61
N ILE A 11 -3.25 1.21 1.88
CA ILE A 11 -3.09 1.45 0.46
C ILE A 11 -3.13 0.11 -0.24
N GLN A 12 -4.01 -0.01 -1.23
CA GLN A 12 -4.09 -1.20 -2.06
C GLN A 12 -3.28 -0.99 -3.32
N VAL A 13 -2.35 -1.90 -3.59
CA VAL A 13 -1.61 -1.93 -4.84
C VAL A 13 -1.85 -3.30 -5.45
N ASP A 14 -2.51 -3.32 -6.59
CA ASP A 14 -2.92 -4.55 -7.26
C ASP A 14 -3.77 -5.42 -6.32
N GLN A 15 -3.31 -6.58 -5.92
CA GLN A 15 -4.07 -7.51 -5.10
C GLN A 15 -3.61 -7.54 -3.64
N VAL A 16 -2.83 -6.56 -3.23
CA VAL A 16 -2.29 -6.53 -1.87
C VAL A 16 -2.60 -5.20 -1.21
N ILE A 17 -3.07 -5.25 0.02
CA ILE A 17 -3.31 -4.06 0.84
C ILE A 17 -2.15 -3.91 1.80
N TYR A 18 -1.47 -2.75 1.74
CA TYR A 18 -0.35 -2.44 2.61
C TYR A 18 -0.82 -1.56 3.75
N ILE A 19 -0.57 -2.00 4.98
CA ILE A 19 -1.08 -1.35 6.18
C ILE A 19 0.06 -0.64 6.88
N TYR A 20 -0.14 0.64 7.18
CA TYR A 20 0.86 1.46 7.84
C TYR A 20 0.37 1.91 9.20
N GLU A 21 1.31 2.34 10.03
CA GLU A 21 1.00 2.74 11.39
C GLU A 21 0.39 4.13 11.45
N SER A 22 0.74 4.99 10.50
CA SER A 22 0.25 6.35 10.48
C SER A 22 -0.08 6.78 9.06
N ALA A 23 -0.91 7.81 8.94
CA ALA A 23 -1.26 8.37 7.64
C ALA A 23 -0.03 8.95 6.93
N GLY A 24 0.88 9.54 7.69
CA GLY A 24 2.12 10.07 7.11
C GLY A 24 2.97 9.01 6.46
N GLN A 25 3.07 7.86 7.10
CA GLN A 25 3.83 6.74 6.52
C GLN A 25 3.14 6.22 5.26
N ALA A 26 1.81 6.11 5.30
CA ALA A 26 1.05 5.66 4.14
C ALA A 26 1.18 6.65 2.99
N ASP A 27 1.15 7.95 3.28
CA ASP A 27 1.34 8.98 2.26
C ASP A 27 2.70 8.84 1.59
N ALA A 28 3.76 8.63 2.38
CA ALA A 28 5.11 8.48 1.86
C ALA A 28 5.21 7.25 0.96
N PHE A 29 4.61 6.15 1.36
CA PHE A 29 4.61 4.94 0.56
C PHE A 29 3.88 5.15 -0.75
N GLU A 30 2.71 5.77 -0.69
CA GLU A 30 1.92 6.02 -1.89
C GLU A 30 2.67 6.90 -2.88
N ALA A 31 3.31 7.95 -2.40
CA ALA A 31 4.11 8.82 -3.25
C ALA A 31 5.28 8.07 -3.87
N CYS A 32 5.91 7.19 -3.09
CA CYS A 32 7.02 6.39 -3.57
C CYS A 32 6.58 5.45 -4.70
N VAL A 33 5.44 4.77 -4.53
CA VAL A 33 4.93 3.86 -5.54
C VAL A 33 4.62 4.60 -6.83
N ALA A 34 4.11 5.81 -6.73
CA ALA A 34 3.82 6.61 -7.92
C ALA A 34 5.09 7.00 -8.67
N ALA A 35 6.21 7.15 -7.96
CA ALA A 35 7.47 7.57 -8.58
C ALA A 35 8.35 6.39 -9.01
N LEU A 36 8.27 5.28 -8.30
CA LEU A 36 9.15 4.13 -8.53
C LEU A 36 8.31 2.87 -8.80
N ASP A 37 8.46 1.87 -7.93
CA ASP A 37 7.66 0.66 -8.02
C ASP A 37 7.41 0.14 -6.60
N VAL A 38 6.45 -0.78 -6.48
CA VAL A 38 6.03 -1.24 -5.17
C VAL A 38 7.12 -2.05 -4.47
N ALA A 39 7.86 -2.87 -5.20
CA ALA A 39 8.90 -3.71 -4.59
C ALA A 39 9.98 -2.85 -3.95
N HIS A 40 10.38 -1.78 -4.62
CA HIS A 40 11.40 -0.87 -4.09
C HIS A 40 10.85 -0.10 -2.89
N CYS A 41 9.62 0.35 -2.99
CA CYS A 41 9.02 1.18 -1.94
C CYS A 41 8.75 0.39 -0.66
N VAL A 42 8.47 -0.90 -0.77
CA VAL A 42 8.31 -1.75 0.41
C VAL A 42 9.61 -1.82 1.22
N LEU A 43 10.75 -1.78 0.54
CA LEU A 43 12.04 -1.79 1.22
C LEU A 43 12.32 -0.46 1.92
N ASP A 44 11.98 0.65 1.26
CA ASP A 44 12.20 1.99 1.83
C ASP A 44 11.18 2.34 2.90
N HIS A 45 9.95 1.86 2.72
CA HIS A 45 8.84 2.18 3.62
C HIS A 45 8.13 0.88 4.00
N PRO A 46 8.74 0.06 4.87
CA PRO A 46 8.15 -1.24 5.21
C PRO A 46 6.81 -1.07 5.90
N PRO A 47 5.79 -1.79 5.43
CA PRO A 47 4.47 -1.70 6.04
C PRO A 47 4.43 -2.43 7.37
N GLN A 48 3.49 -2.05 8.21
CA GLN A 48 3.24 -2.73 9.47
C GLN A 48 2.72 -4.15 9.21
N GLY A 49 1.94 -4.31 8.14
CA GLY A 49 1.42 -5.60 7.74
C GLY A 49 0.84 -5.51 6.35
N THR A 50 0.44 -6.65 5.81
CA THR A 50 -0.20 -6.71 4.51
C THR A 50 -1.40 -7.63 4.57
N ARG A 51 -2.33 -7.42 3.65
CA ARG A 51 -3.53 -8.22 3.56
C ARG A 51 -3.85 -8.43 2.09
N ALA A 52 -4.17 -9.67 1.73
CA ALA A 52 -4.56 -9.96 0.36
C ALA A 52 -5.98 -9.47 0.11
N VAL A 53 -6.21 -8.96 -1.09
CA VAL A 53 -7.56 -8.60 -1.50
C VAL A 53 -8.30 -9.87 -1.87
N VAL A 54 -9.46 -10.09 -1.24
CA VAL A 54 -10.30 -11.22 -1.56
C VAL A 54 -11.32 -10.75 -2.57
N ASP A 55 -10.98 -10.90 -3.83
CA ASP A 55 -11.80 -10.38 -4.91
C ASP A 55 -12.92 -11.35 -5.25
N GLY A 56 -14.14 -10.82 -5.34
CA GLY A 56 -15.27 -11.62 -5.74
C GLY A 56 -15.56 -12.79 -4.84
N ALA A 57 -15.13 -12.72 -3.61
CA ALA A 57 -15.28 -13.81 -2.67
C ALA A 57 -16.72 -14.08 -2.31
N ALA A 58 -17.57 -13.25 -2.73
CA ALA A 58 -18.99 -13.44 -2.49
C ALA A 58 -19.45 -14.76 -3.03
#